data_748a5d36d2f389fe52f003a6ad9be849
#
_entry.id   748a5d36d2f389fe52f003a6ad9be849
#
_cell.length_a   1.000
_cell.length_b   1.000
_cell.length_c   1.000
_cell.angle_alpha   90.00
_cell.angle_beta   90.00
_cell.angle_gamma   90.00
#
_symmetry.space_group_name_H-M   'P 1'
#
loop_
_entity.id
_entity.type
_entity.pdbx_description
1 polymer ?
#
loop_
_entity_poly.entity_id
_entity_poly.type
_entity_poly.pdbx_seq_one_letter_code
_entity_poly.pdbx_strand_id
1 'polypeptide(L)'
;MRESWTPWSALESACNRTSDASIIRRSFVNTKINHVAVWILVLVHQLIGWGWYTIFGEKWLNLHARTMTDIERTHNVGAYVFAIVAAIIVNYALAWLIVRLNATNAIAGLKIALLCWFAFLFVEHSTIALFSAFETNPWSLILIDMGRPFVAFSISGLVLGAWPKRAP
;
A
#
# COMPACT_ATOMS: atom_id res chain seq x y z
N MET A 1 -62.90 -25.96 3.05
CA MET A 1 -61.55 -26.34 3.50
C MET A 1 -60.83 -25.10 3.97
N ARG A 2 -60.55 -24.94 5.26
CA ARG A 2 -59.79 -23.84 5.82
C ARG A 2 -58.35 -24.30 5.89
N GLU A 3 -57.48 -23.71 5.08
CA GLU A 3 -56.02 -23.90 5.26
C GLU A 3 -55.62 -23.27 6.59
N SER A 4 -55.13 -24.10 7.49
CA SER A 4 -54.62 -23.70 8.81
C SER A 4 -53.26 -23.01 8.60
N TRP A 5 -53.28 -21.69 8.62
CA TRP A 5 -52.09 -20.89 8.73
C TRP A 5 -51.40 -21.16 10.06
N THR A 6 -50.27 -21.88 10.04
CA THR A 6 -49.46 -22.09 11.24
C THR A 6 -48.34 -21.05 11.25
N PRO A 7 -48.05 -20.43 12.41
CA PRO A 7 -46.96 -19.44 12.51
C PRO A 7 -45.59 -19.96 12.03
N TRP A 8 -45.41 -21.26 12.03
CA TRP A 8 -44.16 -21.93 11.63
C TRP A 8 -43.91 -21.90 10.13
N SER A 9 -44.93 -21.88 9.29
CA SER A 9 -44.77 -21.78 7.84
C SER A 9 -44.21 -20.41 7.40
N ALA A 10 -44.50 -19.37 8.16
CA ALA A 10 -43.94 -18.03 7.96
C ALA A 10 -42.47 -17.98 8.37
N LEU A 11 -42.09 -18.70 9.43
CA LEU A 11 -40.68 -18.78 9.87
C LEU A 11 -39.82 -19.65 8.94
N GLU A 12 -40.36 -20.74 8.41
CA GLU A 12 -39.70 -21.56 7.40
C GLU A 12 -39.47 -20.78 6.08
N SER A 13 -40.45 -20.01 5.64
CA SER A 13 -40.30 -19.18 4.45
C SER A 13 -39.38 -17.97 4.66
N ALA A 14 -39.26 -17.47 5.90
CA ALA A 14 -38.26 -16.45 6.26
C ALA A 14 -36.85 -17.05 6.37
N CYS A 15 -36.72 -18.25 6.95
CA CYS A 15 -35.46 -18.97 7.05
C CYS A 15 -34.96 -19.42 5.67
N ASN A 16 -35.84 -19.84 4.77
CA ASN A 16 -35.47 -20.22 3.40
C ASN A 16 -35.10 -18.99 2.53
N ARG A 17 -35.62 -17.79 2.85
CA ARG A 17 -35.18 -16.52 2.23
C ARG A 17 -33.82 -16.05 2.73
N THR A 18 -33.45 -16.37 3.95
CA THR A 18 -32.11 -16.07 4.49
C THR A 18 -31.05 -17.09 4.06
N SER A 19 -31.49 -18.29 3.68
CA SER A 19 -30.60 -19.32 3.13
C SER A 19 -30.39 -19.21 1.61
N ASP A 20 -30.79 -18.10 0.98
CA ASP A 20 -30.34 -17.75 -0.35
C ASP A 20 -28.84 -17.39 -0.28
N ALA A 21 -28.03 -18.43 -0.07
CA ALA A 21 -26.57 -18.40 -0.11
C ALA A 21 -26.05 -17.89 -1.47
N SER A 22 -26.94 -17.70 -2.45
CA SER A 22 -26.69 -17.03 -3.73
C SER A 22 -26.47 -15.52 -3.55
N ILE A 23 -27.06 -14.88 -2.52
CA ILE A 23 -26.87 -13.45 -2.24
C ILE A 23 -25.53 -13.20 -1.53
N ILE A 24 -24.98 -14.18 -0.81
CA ILE A 24 -23.67 -14.09 -0.13
C ILE A 24 -22.54 -14.56 -1.04
N ARG A 25 -22.83 -15.17 -2.16
CA ARG A 25 -21.85 -15.37 -3.21
C ARG A 25 -21.67 -14.01 -3.94
N ARG A 26 -21.17 -12.99 -3.22
CA ARG A 26 -20.35 -11.97 -3.88
C ARG A 26 -19.34 -12.80 -4.69
N SER A 27 -19.46 -12.73 -5.99
CA SER A 27 -18.49 -13.32 -6.89
C SER A 27 -17.12 -12.84 -6.43
N PHE A 28 -16.41 -13.67 -5.68
CA PHE A 28 -15.01 -13.46 -5.42
C PHE A 28 -14.38 -13.49 -6.80
N VAL A 29 -14.18 -12.31 -7.37
CA VAL A 29 -13.44 -12.20 -8.62
C VAL A 29 -12.10 -12.85 -8.30
N ASN A 30 -11.84 -14.03 -8.88
CA ASN A 30 -10.61 -14.76 -8.65
C ASN A 30 -9.49 -13.98 -9.34
N THR A 31 -9.02 -12.92 -8.65
CA THR A 31 -7.94 -12.06 -9.14
C THR A 31 -6.62 -12.67 -8.71
N LYS A 32 -5.67 -12.68 -9.63
CA LYS A 32 -4.29 -13.12 -9.39
C LYS A 32 -3.37 -11.91 -9.37
N ILE A 33 -2.24 -12.04 -8.68
CA ILE A 33 -1.20 -11.00 -8.68
C ILE A 33 -0.67 -10.84 -10.11
N ASN A 34 -0.63 -9.60 -10.58
CA ASN A 34 -0.01 -9.25 -11.85
C ASN A 34 1.49 -9.00 -11.64
N HIS A 35 2.30 -10.03 -11.87
CA HIS A 35 3.75 -9.96 -11.66
C HIS A 35 4.42 -8.91 -12.56
N VAL A 36 3.92 -8.69 -13.78
CA VAL A 36 4.46 -7.66 -14.69
C VAL A 36 4.27 -6.27 -14.09
N ALA A 37 3.07 -5.98 -13.57
CA ALA A 37 2.80 -4.71 -12.91
C ALA A 37 3.72 -4.51 -11.69
N VAL A 38 3.96 -5.55 -10.89
CA VAL A 38 4.86 -5.49 -9.73
C VAL A 38 6.28 -5.13 -10.17
N TRP A 39 6.84 -5.78 -11.18
CA TRP A 39 8.20 -5.49 -11.65
C TRP A 39 8.35 -4.09 -12.25
N ILE A 40 7.35 -3.60 -12.99
CA ILE A 40 7.31 -2.22 -13.46
C ILE A 40 7.33 -1.26 -12.28
N LEU A 41 6.54 -1.53 -11.23
CA LEU A 41 6.49 -0.70 -10.04
C LEU A 41 7.80 -0.71 -9.25
N VAL A 42 8.54 -1.81 -9.23
CA VAL A 42 9.89 -1.84 -8.63
C VAL A 42 10.80 -0.83 -9.33
N LEU A 43 10.79 -0.78 -10.66
CA LEU A 43 11.56 0.21 -11.42
C LEU A 43 11.08 1.64 -11.13
N VAL A 44 9.76 1.84 -11.10
CA VAL A 44 9.16 3.15 -10.79
C VAL A 44 9.57 3.62 -9.39
N HIS A 45 9.63 2.75 -8.40
CA HIS A 45 10.10 3.09 -7.04
C HIS A 45 11.56 3.60 -7.05
N GLN A 46 12.45 3.00 -7.85
CA GLN A 46 13.82 3.46 -7.97
C GLN A 46 13.89 4.85 -8.63
N LEU A 47 13.11 5.06 -9.70
CA LEU A 47 13.05 6.36 -10.39
C LEU A 47 12.49 7.47 -9.48
N ILE A 48 11.44 7.17 -8.71
CA ILE A 48 10.89 8.11 -7.72
C ILE A 48 11.97 8.44 -6.68
N GLY A 49 12.68 7.44 -6.17
CA GLY A 49 13.75 7.64 -5.18
C GLY A 49 14.86 8.54 -5.74
N TRP A 50 15.34 8.24 -6.93
CA TRP A 50 16.37 9.04 -7.60
C TRP A 50 15.90 10.49 -7.82
N GLY A 51 14.73 10.69 -8.43
CA GLY A 51 14.20 12.04 -8.70
C GLY A 51 13.91 12.82 -7.40
N TRP A 52 13.42 12.15 -6.37
CA TRP A 52 13.13 12.78 -5.08
C TRP A 52 14.36 13.35 -4.42
N TYR A 53 15.43 12.55 -4.32
CA TYR A 53 16.67 13.01 -3.70
C TYR A 53 17.50 13.93 -4.60
N THR A 54 17.27 13.93 -5.90
CA THR A 54 17.83 14.99 -6.78
C THR A 54 17.22 16.35 -6.45
N ILE A 55 15.93 16.40 -6.07
CA ILE A 55 15.22 17.66 -5.77
C ILE A 55 15.43 18.08 -4.31
N PHE A 56 15.31 17.15 -3.38
CA PHE A 56 15.27 17.43 -1.95
C PHE A 56 16.52 17.05 -1.18
N GLY A 57 17.53 16.46 -1.86
CA GLY A 57 18.71 15.86 -1.21
C GLY A 57 19.55 16.86 -0.41
N GLU A 58 19.76 18.08 -0.91
CA GLU A 58 20.50 19.10 -0.18
C GLU A 58 19.78 19.50 1.11
N LYS A 59 18.45 19.73 1.04
CA LYS A 59 17.65 20.05 2.22
C LYS A 59 17.62 18.89 3.21
N TRP A 60 17.53 17.67 2.72
CA TRP A 60 17.56 16.46 3.52
C TRP A 60 18.88 16.31 4.27
N LEU A 61 20.02 16.53 3.60
CA LEU A 61 21.35 16.52 4.21
C LEU A 61 21.48 17.55 5.31
N ASN A 62 21.04 18.78 5.06
CA ASN A 62 21.10 19.88 6.03
C ASN A 62 20.27 19.55 7.28
N LEU A 63 19.07 18.95 7.11
CA LEU A 63 18.23 18.56 8.24
C LEU A 63 18.84 17.42 9.08
N HIS A 64 19.63 16.54 8.46
CA HIS A 64 20.34 15.46 9.15
C HIS A 64 21.73 15.89 9.69
N ALA A 65 22.11 17.15 9.53
CA ALA A 65 23.46 17.63 9.82
C ALA A 65 24.56 16.76 9.18
N ARG A 66 24.33 16.29 7.95
CA ARG A 66 25.25 15.47 7.16
C ARG A 66 25.78 16.21 5.94
N THR A 67 26.95 15.81 5.52
CA THR A 67 27.61 16.33 4.29
C THR A 67 27.58 15.27 3.19
N MET A 68 27.85 15.70 1.94
CA MET A 68 28.00 14.74 0.82
C MET A 68 29.13 13.74 1.08
N THR A 69 30.22 14.20 1.73
CA THR A 69 31.34 13.31 2.11
C THR A 69 30.91 12.18 3.05
N ASP A 70 29.97 12.45 3.96
CA ASP A 70 29.44 11.41 4.87
C ASP A 70 28.61 10.38 4.10
N ILE A 71 27.87 10.83 3.09
CA ILE A 71 27.12 9.94 2.20
C ILE A 71 28.08 9.06 1.38
N GLU A 72 29.11 9.65 0.76
CA GLU A 72 30.09 8.90 -0.03
C GLU A 72 30.80 7.80 0.79
N ARG A 73 31.06 8.05 2.07
CA ARG A 73 31.67 7.06 2.98
C ARG A 73 30.72 5.92 3.35
N THR A 74 29.43 6.18 3.42
CA THR A 74 28.40 5.21 3.85
C THR A 74 27.71 4.51 2.70
N HIS A 75 27.73 5.09 1.48
CA HIS A 75 27.14 4.47 0.30
C HIS A 75 27.95 3.24 -0.12
N ASN A 76 27.30 2.11 -0.06
CA ASN A 76 27.83 0.85 -0.57
C ASN A 76 26.80 0.16 -1.47
N VAL A 77 27.27 -0.77 -2.28
CA VAL A 77 26.41 -1.55 -3.19
C VAL A 77 25.27 -2.24 -2.44
N GLY A 78 25.52 -2.66 -1.18
CA GLY A 78 24.51 -3.31 -0.35
C GLY A 78 23.27 -2.44 -0.09
N ALA A 79 23.45 -1.12 0.07
CA ALA A 79 22.34 -0.20 0.27
C ALA A 79 21.41 -0.14 -0.97
N TYR A 80 21.97 -0.12 -2.17
CA TYR A 80 21.19 -0.15 -3.41
C TYR A 80 20.49 -1.49 -3.62
N VAL A 81 21.17 -2.60 -3.36
CA VAL A 81 20.57 -3.93 -3.41
C VAL A 81 19.42 -4.03 -2.44
N PHE A 82 19.61 -3.56 -1.20
CA PHE A 82 18.55 -3.53 -0.19
C PHE A 82 17.34 -2.68 -0.65
N ALA A 83 17.57 -1.52 -1.25
CA ALA A 83 16.49 -0.67 -1.77
C ALA A 83 15.65 -1.38 -2.85
N ILE A 84 16.30 -2.13 -3.74
CA ILE A 84 15.60 -2.93 -4.76
C ILE A 84 14.79 -4.05 -4.11
N VAL A 85 15.39 -4.81 -3.19
CA VAL A 85 14.72 -5.90 -2.47
C VAL A 85 13.53 -5.36 -1.66
N ALA A 86 13.69 -4.25 -0.97
CA ALA A 86 12.61 -3.59 -0.24
C ALA A 86 11.46 -3.18 -1.17
N ALA A 87 11.76 -2.61 -2.36
CA ALA A 87 10.75 -2.27 -3.34
C ALA A 87 9.99 -3.51 -3.85
N ILE A 88 10.67 -4.64 -4.05
CA ILE A 88 10.04 -5.92 -4.42
C ILE A 88 9.09 -6.36 -3.33
N ILE A 89 9.55 -6.44 -2.09
CA ILE A 89 8.75 -6.88 -0.94
C ILE A 89 7.49 -6.01 -0.79
N VAL A 90 7.65 -4.70 -0.80
CA VAL A 90 6.54 -3.74 -0.63
C VAL A 90 5.50 -3.90 -1.74
N ASN A 91 5.92 -3.96 -3.01
CA ASN A 91 4.98 -4.07 -4.12
C ASN A 91 4.27 -5.44 -4.17
N TYR A 92 4.94 -6.53 -3.80
CA TYR A 92 4.28 -7.84 -3.66
C TYR A 92 3.31 -7.88 -2.49
N ALA A 93 3.65 -7.29 -1.35
CA ALA A 93 2.77 -7.19 -0.19
C ALA A 93 1.51 -6.36 -0.51
N LEU A 94 1.66 -5.21 -1.19
CA LEU A 94 0.54 -4.40 -1.65
C LEU A 94 -0.32 -5.16 -2.68
N ALA A 95 0.29 -5.82 -3.65
CA ALA A 95 -0.43 -6.60 -4.66
C ALA A 95 -1.23 -7.73 -4.00
N TRP A 96 -0.64 -8.44 -3.04
CA TRP A 96 -1.32 -9.48 -2.28
C TRP A 96 -2.51 -8.92 -1.49
N LEU A 97 -2.32 -7.79 -0.82
CA LEU A 97 -3.36 -7.15 -0.02
C LEU A 97 -4.53 -6.66 -0.89
N ILE A 98 -4.24 -6.02 -2.03
CA ILE A 98 -5.21 -5.54 -3.00
C ILE A 98 -6.06 -6.70 -3.55
N VAL A 99 -5.41 -7.84 -3.88
CA VAL A 99 -6.09 -9.06 -4.31
C VAL A 99 -6.97 -9.62 -3.19
N ARG A 100 -6.45 -9.72 -1.98
CA ARG A 100 -7.19 -10.27 -0.81
C ARG A 100 -8.40 -9.44 -0.43
N LEU A 101 -8.32 -8.12 -0.55
CA LEU A 101 -9.42 -7.20 -0.28
C LEU A 101 -10.35 -6.99 -1.47
N ASN A 102 -10.13 -7.74 -2.58
CA ASN A 102 -10.93 -7.64 -3.80
C ASN A 102 -11.05 -6.19 -4.34
N ALA A 103 -9.99 -5.43 -4.27
CA ALA A 103 -9.96 -4.11 -4.87
C ALA A 103 -9.82 -4.25 -6.40
N THR A 104 -10.88 -3.92 -7.11
CA THR A 104 -11.00 -4.14 -8.56
C THR A 104 -10.92 -2.85 -9.38
N ASN A 105 -10.55 -1.75 -8.75
CA ASN A 105 -10.39 -0.45 -9.41
C ASN A 105 -9.25 0.36 -8.77
N ALA A 106 -8.74 1.34 -9.53
CA ALA A 106 -7.62 2.19 -9.13
C ALA A 106 -7.85 2.88 -7.78
N ILE A 107 -9.04 3.42 -7.54
CA ILE A 107 -9.36 4.17 -6.32
C ILE A 107 -9.36 3.25 -5.09
N ALA A 108 -9.89 2.05 -5.21
CA ALA A 108 -9.86 1.07 -4.12
C ALA A 108 -8.41 0.66 -3.80
N GLY A 109 -7.59 0.42 -4.83
CA GLY A 109 -6.17 0.13 -4.66
C GLY A 109 -5.40 1.29 -4.01
N LEU A 110 -5.66 2.53 -4.44
CA LEU A 110 -5.10 3.74 -3.85
C LEU A 110 -5.44 3.86 -2.35
N LYS A 111 -6.70 3.66 -1.98
CA LYS A 111 -7.13 3.74 -0.57
C LYS A 111 -6.40 2.73 0.31
N ILE A 112 -6.23 1.50 -0.17
CA ILE A 112 -5.48 0.46 0.55
C ILE A 112 -4.02 0.85 0.71
N ALA A 113 -3.37 1.30 -0.37
CA ALA A 113 -1.97 1.70 -0.35
C ALA A 113 -1.73 2.90 0.58
N LEU A 114 -2.60 3.91 0.53
CA LEU A 114 -2.50 5.07 1.42
C LEU A 114 -2.78 4.72 2.88
N LEU A 115 -3.70 3.81 3.15
CA LEU A 115 -3.92 3.30 4.51
C LEU A 115 -2.65 2.60 5.03
N CYS A 116 -2.03 1.74 4.24
CA CYS A 116 -0.78 1.07 4.61
C CYS A 116 0.36 2.09 4.82
N TRP A 117 0.52 3.04 3.91
CA TRP A 117 1.51 4.11 4.05
C TRP A 117 1.30 4.90 5.34
N PHE A 118 0.08 5.34 5.61
CA PHE A 118 -0.22 6.14 6.80
C PHE A 118 -0.02 5.36 8.09
N ALA A 119 -0.62 4.17 8.20
CA ALA A 119 -0.63 3.38 9.43
C ALA A 119 0.74 2.80 9.80
N PHE A 120 1.52 2.36 8.80
CA PHE A 120 2.76 1.64 9.08
C PHE A 120 4.02 2.48 8.86
N LEU A 121 4.02 3.39 7.87
CA LEU A 121 5.20 4.19 7.57
C LEU A 121 5.15 5.56 8.24
N PHE A 122 4.08 6.32 7.96
CA PHE A 122 3.99 7.70 8.41
C PHE A 122 3.93 7.81 9.94
N VAL A 123 3.07 7.04 10.58
CA VAL A 123 2.90 7.07 12.05
C VAL A 123 4.18 6.63 12.75
N GLU A 124 4.78 5.52 12.32
CA GLU A 124 6.00 4.98 12.94
C GLU A 124 7.19 5.93 12.76
N HIS A 125 7.44 6.36 11.52
CA HIS A 125 8.53 7.29 11.25
C HIS A 125 8.37 8.61 11.98
N SER A 126 7.16 9.18 11.99
CA SER A 126 6.88 10.43 12.68
C SER A 126 7.09 10.31 14.19
N THR A 127 6.71 9.17 14.78
CA THR A 127 6.95 8.91 16.20
C THR A 127 8.45 8.89 16.49
N ILE A 128 9.24 8.16 15.71
CA ILE A 128 10.70 8.12 15.87
C ILE A 128 11.31 9.51 15.71
N ALA A 129 10.95 10.24 14.66
CA ALA A 129 11.50 11.55 14.37
C ALA A 129 11.15 12.60 15.46
N LEU A 130 9.93 12.57 15.99
CA LEU A 130 9.50 13.50 17.06
C LEU A 130 10.21 13.25 18.38
N PHE A 131 10.58 12.00 18.69
CA PHE A 131 11.34 11.65 19.90
C PHE A 131 12.85 11.64 19.67
N SER A 132 13.32 11.88 18.46
CA SER A 132 14.76 11.99 18.17
C SER A 132 15.30 13.32 18.69
N ALA A 133 16.27 13.25 19.62
CA ALA A 133 16.89 14.45 20.21
C ALA A 133 17.84 15.18 19.25
N PHE A 134 18.04 14.66 18.04
CA PHE A 134 19.06 15.15 17.11
C PHE A 134 18.51 16.12 16.05
N GLU A 135 17.20 16.36 16.02
CA GLU A 135 16.58 17.11 14.93
C GLU A 135 16.03 18.44 15.39
N THR A 136 16.51 19.52 14.74
CA THR A 136 16.08 20.89 15.01
C THR A 136 14.69 21.20 14.43
N ASN A 137 14.27 20.49 13.36
CA ASN A 137 12.96 20.66 12.73
C ASN A 137 12.40 19.31 12.24
N PRO A 138 11.82 18.50 13.13
CA PRO A 138 11.35 17.16 12.80
C PRO A 138 10.26 17.15 11.72
N TRP A 139 9.38 18.14 11.67
CA TRP A 139 8.31 18.18 10.67
C TRP A 139 8.80 18.34 9.25
N SER A 140 9.83 19.17 9.02
CA SER A 140 10.43 19.33 7.70
C SER A 140 11.07 18.02 7.21
N LEU A 141 11.73 17.30 8.10
CA LEU A 141 12.32 15.99 7.82
C LEU A 141 11.25 14.94 7.55
N ILE A 142 10.24 14.83 8.42
CA ILE A 142 9.10 13.92 8.25
C ILE A 142 8.46 14.10 6.87
N LEU A 143 8.23 15.35 6.44
CA LEU A 143 7.61 15.62 5.15
C LEU A 143 8.49 15.19 3.97
N ILE A 144 9.80 15.37 4.06
CA ILE A 144 10.73 14.93 3.00
C ILE A 144 10.82 13.40 2.98
N ASP A 145 11.00 12.76 4.13
CA ASP A 145 11.17 11.31 4.20
C ASP A 145 9.88 10.54 3.88
N MET A 146 8.74 11.06 4.32
CA MET A 146 7.45 10.42 4.09
C MET A 146 6.79 10.81 2.77
N GLY A 147 7.20 11.93 2.16
CA GLY A 147 6.72 12.35 0.85
C GLY A 147 7.11 11.37 -0.26
N ARG A 148 8.35 10.88 -0.26
CA ARG A 148 8.82 9.88 -1.23
C ARG A 148 7.96 8.60 -1.22
N PRO A 149 7.81 7.90 -0.09
CA PRO A 149 6.96 6.71 -0.04
C PRO A 149 5.47 7.03 -0.26
N PHE A 150 4.99 8.22 0.10
CA PHE A 150 3.62 8.63 -0.23
C PHE A 150 3.36 8.58 -1.73
N VAL A 151 4.23 9.17 -2.54
CA VAL A 151 4.12 9.15 -4.00
C VAL A 151 4.24 7.73 -4.53
N ALA A 152 5.21 6.95 -4.04
CA ALA A 152 5.45 5.59 -4.47
C ALA A 152 4.26 4.66 -4.16
N PHE A 153 3.70 4.71 -2.96
CA PHE A 153 2.52 3.94 -2.57
C PHE A 153 1.27 4.37 -3.34
N SER A 154 1.10 5.66 -3.60
CA SER A 154 -0.02 6.18 -4.39
C SER A 154 -0.02 5.59 -5.80
N ILE A 155 1.13 5.63 -6.48
CA ILE A 155 1.28 5.07 -7.83
C ILE A 155 1.09 3.55 -7.81
N SER A 156 1.69 2.86 -6.84
CA SER A 156 1.54 1.41 -6.69
C SER A 156 0.08 1.00 -6.47
N GLY A 157 -0.63 1.71 -5.60
CA GLY A 157 -2.04 1.44 -5.33
C GLY A 157 -2.93 1.66 -6.56
N LEU A 158 -2.71 2.77 -7.28
CA LEU A 158 -3.44 3.07 -8.51
C LEU A 158 -3.21 2.00 -9.58
N VAL A 159 -1.96 1.65 -9.85
CA VAL A 159 -1.60 0.69 -10.91
C VAL A 159 -2.08 -0.72 -10.56
N LEU A 160 -1.80 -1.21 -9.35
CA LEU A 160 -2.21 -2.55 -8.92
C LEU A 160 -3.72 -2.70 -8.83
N GLY A 161 -4.44 -1.65 -8.42
CA GLY A 161 -5.90 -1.64 -8.37
C GLY A 161 -6.55 -1.56 -9.74
N ALA A 162 -5.94 -0.80 -10.66
CA ALA A 162 -6.44 -0.66 -12.03
C ALA A 162 -6.14 -1.87 -12.92
N TRP A 163 -5.07 -2.60 -12.62
CA TRP A 163 -4.56 -3.68 -13.47
C TRP A 163 -4.50 -5.05 -12.76
N PRO A 164 -5.62 -5.53 -12.21
CA PRO A 164 -5.67 -6.87 -11.63
C PRO A 164 -5.63 -7.91 -12.76
N LYS A 165 -4.86 -8.98 -12.59
CA LYS A 165 -4.91 -10.11 -13.50
C LYS A 165 -6.11 -10.98 -13.13
N ARG A 166 -7.12 -11.01 -14.01
CA ARG A 166 -8.26 -11.93 -13.85
C ARG A 166 -7.79 -13.36 -14.06
N ALA A 167 -8.24 -14.29 -13.23
CA ALA A 167 -8.05 -15.70 -13.50
C ALA A 167 -8.91 -16.09 -14.71
N PRO A 168 -8.42 -16.97 -15.60
CA PRO A 168 -9.21 -17.55 -16.67
C PRO A 168 -10.37 -18.37 -16.11
#